data_27dfdf78bab118e3a9d5a875f075f108
#
_entry.id   27dfdf78bab118e3a9d5a875f075f108
#
_cell.length_a   1.000
_cell.length_b   1.000
_cell.length_c   1.000
_cell.angle_alpha   90.00
_cell.angle_beta   90.00
_cell.angle_gamma   90.00
#
_symmetry.space_group_name_H-M   'P 1'
#
loop_
_entity.id
_entity.type
_entity.pdbx_description
1 polymer ?
#
loop_
_entity_poly.entity_id
_entity_poly.type
_entity_poly.pdbx_seq_one_letter_code
_entity_poly.pdbx_strand_id
1 'polypeptide(L)'
;MVSLMRLDNYIVLGEEVDRLQLKVEGIIETIFKDCDYYINQLRKSNAFKLLYRSSKDSSNFYKLKTSNLETGRRPKDMGQVMHNLLNDKIFNPVFGWNVRDGVFASSKILPFYGEPYIFFPAGKFEYVWSPTVIDLYDDMFDKSKLDFLYYYAPEKEKVAYSIQDLTEEQIETLIKNLQNMYQSDDFKMAVRSEHEISFKCDKYYIVNRFMTDDFEKYMLDLIYHPESESKYNPFK
;
A
#
# COMPACT_ATOMS: atom_id res chain seq x y z
N MET A 1 -12.34 -8.59 -53.41
CA MET A 1 -12.51 -9.51 -52.26
C MET A 1 -11.63 -9.18 -51.05
N VAL A 2 -11.13 -7.96 -50.94
CA VAL A 2 -10.22 -7.51 -49.83
C VAL A 2 -10.94 -6.55 -48.86
N SER A 3 -12.16 -6.10 -49.19
CA SER A 3 -12.86 -5.08 -48.39
C SER A 3 -13.76 -5.62 -47.28
N LEU A 4 -14.21 -6.88 -47.33
CA LEU A 4 -15.13 -7.46 -46.34
C LEU A 4 -14.42 -7.95 -45.05
N MET A 5 -13.18 -8.42 -45.15
CA MET A 5 -12.42 -8.87 -43.97
C MET A 5 -12.07 -7.75 -42.99
N ARG A 6 -12.00 -6.50 -43.43
CA ARG A 6 -11.69 -5.35 -42.54
C ARG A 6 -12.88 -4.90 -41.69
N LEU A 7 -14.09 -5.02 -42.21
CA LEU A 7 -15.33 -4.60 -41.50
C LEU A 7 -15.62 -5.54 -40.31
N ASP A 8 -15.48 -6.85 -40.53
CA ASP A 8 -15.74 -7.85 -39.48
C ASP A 8 -14.77 -7.72 -38.32
N ASN A 9 -13.49 -7.43 -38.60
CA ASN A 9 -12.49 -7.18 -37.55
C ASN A 9 -12.77 -5.88 -36.76
N TYR A 10 -13.30 -4.83 -37.38
CA TYR A 10 -13.66 -3.59 -36.70
C TYR A 10 -14.90 -3.75 -35.81
N ILE A 11 -15.86 -4.56 -36.22
CA ILE A 11 -17.08 -4.86 -35.44
C ILE A 11 -16.69 -5.70 -34.20
N VAL A 12 -15.89 -6.73 -34.37
CA VAL A 12 -15.39 -7.59 -33.27
C VAL A 12 -14.55 -6.78 -32.27
N LEU A 13 -13.67 -5.89 -32.74
CA LEU A 13 -12.91 -4.99 -31.89
C LEU A 13 -13.80 -4.00 -31.14
N GLY A 14 -14.88 -3.51 -31.77
CA GLY A 14 -15.86 -2.63 -31.13
C GLY A 14 -16.57 -3.35 -29.97
N GLU A 15 -17.09 -4.55 -30.19
CA GLU A 15 -17.74 -5.34 -29.13
C GLU A 15 -16.80 -5.70 -27.96
N GLU A 16 -15.53 -5.97 -28.23
CA GLU A 16 -14.52 -6.23 -27.19
C GLU A 16 -14.20 -4.97 -26.38
N VAL A 17 -14.12 -3.81 -27.03
CA VAL A 17 -13.92 -2.52 -26.36
C VAL A 17 -15.11 -2.19 -25.48
N ASP A 18 -16.34 -2.35 -25.96
CA ASP A 18 -17.56 -2.10 -25.18
C ASP A 18 -17.64 -3.01 -23.95
N ARG A 19 -17.29 -4.30 -24.09
CA ARG A 19 -17.25 -5.24 -22.96
C ARG A 19 -16.17 -4.87 -21.94
N LEU A 20 -15.02 -4.43 -22.40
CA LEU A 20 -13.93 -3.97 -21.51
C LEU A 20 -14.35 -2.72 -20.75
N GLN A 21 -14.99 -1.76 -21.46
CA GLN A 21 -15.52 -0.54 -20.85
C GLN A 21 -16.51 -0.87 -19.74
N LEU A 22 -17.55 -1.64 -20.01
CA LEU A 22 -18.55 -2.04 -19.02
C LEU A 22 -17.92 -2.73 -17.80
N LYS A 23 -16.90 -3.55 -18.03
CA LYS A 23 -16.19 -4.23 -16.95
C LYS A 23 -15.41 -3.24 -16.08
N VAL A 24 -14.70 -2.30 -16.69
CA VAL A 24 -13.92 -1.28 -15.98
C VAL A 24 -14.83 -0.35 -15.20
N GLU A 25 -15.93 0.11 -15.79
CA GLU A 25 -16.94 0.93 -15.14
C GLU A 25 -17.53 0.23 -13.91
N GLY A 26 -17.93 -1.04 -14.02
CA GLY A 26 -18.42 -1.84 -12.90
C GLY A 26 -17.39 -2.03 -11.78
N ILE A 27 -16.10 -2.13 -12.11
CA ILE A 27 -15.01 -2.15 -11.12
C ILE A 27 -14.92 -0.81 -10.40
N ILE A 28 -14.95 0.30 -11.14
CA ILE A 28 -14.90 1.65 -10.59
C ILE A 28 -16.09 1.90 -9.65
N GLU A 29 -17.30 1.59 -10.08
CA GLU A 29 -18.49 1.71 -9.24
C GLU A 29 -18.35 0.91 -7.93
N THR A 30 -17.87 -0.32 -8.01
CA THR A 30 -17.63 -1.16 -6.84
C THR A 30 -16.61 -0.53 -5.89
N ILE A 31 -15.49 -0.04 -6.41
CA ILE A 31 -14.45 0.63 -5.63
C ILE A 31 -15.01 1.90 -4.97
N PHE A 32 -15.72 2.74 -5.71
CA PHE A 32 -16.28 3.99 -5.16
C PHE A 32 -17.35 3.73 -4.10
N LYS A 33 -18.10 2.64 -4.22
CA LYS A 33 -19.10 2.22 -3.22
C LYS A 33 -18.44 1.64 -1.96
N ASP A 34 -17.55 0.68 -2.12
CA ASP A 34 -17.01 -0.09 -1.00
C ASP A 34 -15.86 0.60 -0.29
N CYS A 35 -15.17 1.53 -0.97
CA CYS A 35 -14.03 2.29 -0.47
C CYS A 35 -14.34 3.79 -0.32
N ASP A 36 -15.61 4.17 -0.18
CA ASP A 36 -16.08 5.55 -0.10
C ASP A 36 -15.37 6.35 1.01
N TYR A 37 -15.17 5.73 2.16
CA TYR A 37 -14.45 6.34 3.29
C TYR A 37 -13.01 6.71 2.90
N TYR A 38 -12.28 5.81 2.25
CA TYR A 38 -10.90 6.05 1.79
C TYR A 38 -10.85 7.13 0.72
N ILE A 39 -11.73 7.06 -0.27
CA ILE A 39 -11.82 8.06 -1.35
C ILE A 39 -12.08 9.45 -0.78
N ASN A 40 -12.99 9.54 0.21
CA ASN A 40 -13.26 10.79 0.90
C ASN A 40 -12.06 11.31 1.72
N GLN A 41 -11.26 10.42 2.33
CA GLN A 41 -10.01 10.82 2.99
C GLN A 41 -8.97 11.33 1.98
N LEU A 42 -8.82 10.68 0.83
CA LEU A 42 -7.95 11.16 -0.25
C LEU A 42 -8.38 12.55 -0.74
N ARG A 43 -9.66 12.75 -1.01
CA ARG A 43 -10.22 14.06 -1.42
C ARG A 43 -9.92 15.15 -0.40
N LYS A 44 -10.23 14.90 0.88
CA LYS A 44 -9.98 15.85 1.97
C LYS A 44 -8.49 16.16 2.14
N SER A 45 -7.63 15.16 1.95
CA SER A 45 -6.18 15.34 2.06
C SER A 45 -5.61 16.22 0.96
N ASN A 46 -6.26 16.26 -0.21
CA ASN A 46 -5.77 16.95 -1.40
C ASN A 46 -4.31 16.56 -1.76
N ALA A 47 -4.00 15.28 -1.62
CA ALA A 47 -2.64 14.75 -1.82
C ALA A 47 -2.30 14.56 -3.30
N PHE A 48 -3.30 14.38 -4.15
CA PHE A 48 -3.17 14.11 -5.59
C PHE A 48 -2.26 12.92 -5.92
N LYS A 49 -2.32 11.89 -5.08
CA LYS A 49 -1.57 10.65 -5.26
C LYS A 49 -2.48 9.46 -4.98
N LEU A 50 -2.15 8.32 -5.58
CA LEU A 50 -2.69 7.01 -5.23
C LEU A 50 -1.68 6.25 -4.36
N LEU A 51 -2.17 5.26 -3.65
CA LEU A 51 -1.31 4.31 -2.93
C LEU A 51 -1.21 3.00 -3.72
N TYR A 52 -0.06 2.38 -3.63
CA TYR A 52 0.26 1.15 -4.34
C TYR A 52 0.67 0.06 -3.35
N ARG A 53 0.33 -1.16 -3.72
CA ARG A 53 0.77 -2.37 -3.05
C ARG A 53 1.27 -3.37 -4.07
N SER A 54 2.44 -3.90 -3.87
CA SER A 54 2.96 -4.98 -4.71
C SER A 54 2.26 -6.30 -4.41
N SER A 55 1.96 -7.06 -5.45
CA SER A 55 1.36 -8.40 -5.36
C SER A 55 2.01 -9.34 -6.36
N LYS A 56 2.13 -10.62 -5.98
CA LYS A 56 2.51 -11.70 -6.89
C LYS A 56 1.32 -12.28 -7.66
N ASP A 57 0.12 -11.79 -7.37
CA ASP A 57 -1.08 -12.18 -8.11
C ASP A 57 -1.02 -11.63 -9.54
N SER A 58 -1.31 -12.46 -10.51
CA SER A 58 -1.43 -12.10 -11.92
C SER A 58 -2.85 -11.68 -12.30
N SER A 59 -3.60 -11.04 -11.40
CA SER A 59 -4.95 -10.56 -11.73
C SER A 59 -4.87 -9.47 -12.79
N ASN A 60 -5.55 -9.67 -13.90
CA ASN A 60 -5.54 -8.72 -15.01
C ASN A 60 -6.32 -7.43 -14.70
N PHE A 61 -7.27 -7.46 -13.77
CA PHE A 61 -8.15 -6.33 -13.48
C PHE A 61 -8.13 -5.92 -12.02
N TYR A 62 -8.83 -6.63 -11.15
CA TYR A 62 -8.89 -6.33 -9.72
C TYR A 62 -9.11 -7.57 -8.88
N LYS A 63 -8.82 -7.47 -7.61
CA LYS A 63 -9.06 -8.54 -6.64
C LYS A 63 -9.39 -7.95 -5.27
N LEU A 64 -10.45 -8.47 -4.66
CA LEU A 64 -10.73 -8.25 -3.24
C LEU A 64 -9.89 -9.21 -2.41
N LYS A 65 -9.20 -8.70 -1.40
CA LYS A 65 -8.38 -9.47 -0.47
C LYS A 65 -8.82 -9.24 0.97
N THR A 66 -8.64 -10.25 1.81
CA THR A 66 -8.78 -10.14 3.26
C THR A 66 -7.41 -9.81 3.87
N SER A 67 -7.39 -8.99 4.89
CA SER A 67 -6.17 -8.69 5.65
C SER A 67 -5.78 -9.87 6.56
N ASN A 68 -4.58 -9.81 7.11
CA ASN A 68 -4.07 -10.83 8.04
C ASN A 68 -4.19 -10.41 9.52
N LEU A 69 -4.99 -9.40 9.82
CA LEU A 69 -5.08 -8.83 11.18
C LEU A 69 -5.45 -9.86 12.24
N GLU A 70 -6.36 -10.81 11.90
CA GLU A 70 -6.81 -11.85 12.84
C GLU A 70 -5.86 -13.05 12.93
N THR A 71 -5.18 -13.36 11.82
CA THR A 71 -4.35 -14.56 11.70
C THR A 71 -2.87 -14.30 11.96
N GLY A 72 -2.49 -13.03 12.06
CA GLY A 72 -1.12 -12.58 12.09
C GLY A 72 -0.41 -12.70 10.72
N ARG A 73 0.58 -11.86 10.52
CA ARG A 73 1.39 -11.87 9.30
C ARG A 73 2.65 -12.70 9.53
N ARG A 74 3.04 -13.49 8.55
CA ARG A 74 4.40 -14.04 8.48
C ARG A 74 5.26 -13.06 7.68
N PRO A 75 6.21 -12.37 8.33
CA PRO A 75 7.10 -11.45 7.63
C PRO A 75 7.99 -12.23 6.66
N LYS A 76 8.32 -11.62 5.51
CA LYS A 76 9.22 -12.24 4.54
C LYS A 76 10.69 -12.03 4.90
N ASP A 77 10.98 -10.79 5.27
CA ASP A 77 12.34 -10.28 5.35
C ASP A 77 12.78 -10.09 6.81
N MET A 78 11.82 -9.97 7.73
CA MET A 78 12.05 -9.82 9.17
C MET A 78 11.75 -11.13 9.90
N GLY A 79 12.63 -11.53 10.84
CA GLY A 79 12.38 -12.71 11.69
C GLY A 79 11.11 -12.56 12.54
N GLN A 80 10.39 -13.66 12.77
CA GLN A 80 9.11 -13.65 13.50
C GLN A 80 9.25 -13.09 14.92
N VAL A 81 10.38 -13.33 15.58
CA VAL A 81 10.65 -12.83 16.95
C VAL A 81 10.70 -11.29 16.96
N MET A 82 11.40 -10.69 15.99
CA MET A 82 11.44 -9.24 15.85
C MET A 82 10.07 -8.67 15.49
N HIS A 83 9.35 -9.30 14.58
CA HIS A 83 8.00 -8.92 14.21
C HIS A 83 7.06 -8.87 15.42
N ASN A 84 7.07 -9.92 16.23
CA ASN A 84 6.26 -10.01 17.44
C ASN A 84 6.66 -8.93 18.45
N LEU A 85 7.96 -8.75 18.69
CA LEU A 85 8.44 -7.72 19.61
C LEU A 85 7.99 -6.31 19.19
N LEU A 86 8.11 -5.99 17.90
CA LEU A 86 7.66 -4.70 17.38
C LEU A 86 6.17 -4.50 17.62
N ASN A 87 5.35 -5.53 17.36
CA ASN A 87 3.92 -5.47 17.63
C ASN A 87 3.63 -5.34 19.14
N ASP A 88 4.19 -6.23 19.97
CA ASP A 88 3.84 -6.36 21.39
C ASP A 88 4.36 -5.20 22.24
N LYS A 89 5.54 -4.67 21.93
CA LYS A 89 6.23 -3.68 22.75
C LYS A 89 6.18 -2.26 22.21
N ILE A 90 5.96 -2.09 20.89
CA ILE A 90 5.97 -0.77 20.26
C ILE A 90 4.58 -0.41 19.76
N PHE A 91 4.04 -1.17 18.82
CA PHE A 91 2.86 -0.73 18.08
C PHE A 91 1.55 -0.93 18.84
N ASN A 92 1.32 -2.10 19.42
CA ASN A 92 0.08 -2.38 20.14
C ASN A 92 -0.11 -1.47 21.36
N PRO A 93 0.91 -1.22 22.22
CA PRO A 93 0.77 -0.29 23.35
C PRO A 93 0.45 1.15 22.94
N VAL A 94 0.90 1.61 21.79
CA VAL A 94 0.72 3.00 21.32
C VAL A 94 -0.57 3.15 20.50
N PHE A 95 -0.86 2.21 19.59
CA PHE A 95 -1.93 2.33 18.60
C PHE A 95 -3.12 1.40 18.85
N GLY A 96 -3.04 0.50 19.85
CA GLY A 96 -4.10 -0.43 20.21
C GLY A 96 -4.27 -1.60 19.23
N TRP A 97 -3.30 -1.83 18.33
CA TRP A 97 -3.33 -2.95 17.38
C TRP A 97 -1.92 -3.29 16.88
N ASN A 98 -1.79 -4.49 16.31
CA ASN A 98 -0.53 -5.03 15.78
C ASN A 98 -0.24 -4.43 14.40
N VAL A 99 0.38 -3.27 14.35
CA VAL A 99 0.61 -2.50 13.11
C VAL A 99 1.36 -3.31 12.04
N ARG A 100 2.28 -4.20 12.45
CA ARG A 100 3.01 -5.06 11.50
C ARG A 100 2.17 -6.17 10.88
N ASP A 101 0.98 -6.45 11.40
CA ASP A 101 0.01 -7.38 10.81
C ASP A 101 -0.90 -6.69 9.80
N GLY A 102 -0.87 -5.37 9.73
CA GLY A 102 -1.64 -4.55 8.81
C GLY A 102 -1.29 -4.76 7.34
N VAL A 103 -2.05 -4.09 6.50
CA VAL A 103 -1.84 -4.07 5.06
C VAL A 103 -0.97 -2.88 4.70
N PHE A 104 0.20 -3.12 4.13
CA PHE A 104 1.15 -2.06 3.77
C PHE A 104 0.89 -1.54 2.36
N ALA A 105 0.94 -0.23 2.22
CA ALA A 105 0.89 0.47 0.95
C ALA A 105 1.78 1.73 1.01
N SER A 106 2.20 2.22 -0.16
CA SER A 106 2.98 3.45 -0.29
C SER A 106 2.57 4.18 -1.57
N SER A 107 2.74 5.49 -1.62
CA SER A 107 2.61 6.24 -2.88
C SER A 107 3.84 6.08 -3.79
N LYS A 108 4.89 5.45 -3.31
CA LYS A 108 6.04 5.02 -4.12
C LYS A 108 5.82 3.60 -4.64
N ILE A 109 6.07 3.42 -5.91
CA ILE A 109 6.03 2.10 -6.54
C ILE A 109 7.34 1.37 -6.24
N LEU A 110 7.24 0.21 -5.57
CA LEU A 110 8.39 -0.62 -5.23
C LEU A 110 8.36 -1.90 -6.09
N PRO A 111 9.10 -1.96 -7.21
CA PRO A 111 9.01 -3.07 -8.17
C PRO A 111 9.59 -4.39 -7.64
N PHE A 112 10.41 -4.35 -6.58
CA PHE A 112 11.10 -5.53 -6.05
C PHE A 112 10.19 -6.56 -5.38
N TYR A 113 8.98 -6.18 -4.97
CA TYR A 113 8.04 -7.04 -4.23
C TYR A 113 6.95 -7.68 -5.10
N GLY A 114 6.98 -7.51 -6.42
CA GLY A 114 6.00 -7.99 -7.38
C GLY A 114 5.36 -6.86 -8.17
N GLU A 115 4.31 -7.17 -8.94
CA GLU A 115 3.61 -6.18 -9.75
C GLU A 115 2.90 -5.14 -8.86
N PRO A 116 3.02 -3.84 -9.17
CA PRO A 116 2.35 -2.78 -8.43
C PRO A 116 0.88 -2.67 -8.84
N TYR A 117 0.02 -2.75 -7.85
CA TYR A 117 -1.43 -2.52 -7.97
C TYR A 117 -1.82 -1.28 -7.19
N ILE A 118 -2.84 -0.56 -7.66
CA ILE A 118 -3.48 0.51 -6.90
C ILE A 118 -4.22 -0.12 -5.73
N PHE A 119 -4.05 0.43 -4.55
CA PHE A 119 -4.59 -0.08 -3.30
C PHE A 119 -5.80 0.74 -2.83
N PHE A 120 -6.88 0.05 -2.45
CA PHE A 120 -8.10 0.64 -1.92
C PHE A 120 -8.59 -0.16 -0.70
N PRO A 121 -8.44 0.33 0.54
CA PRO A 121 -9.03 -0.30 1.71
C PRO A 121 -10.56 -0.16 1.67
N ALA A 122 -11.26 -1.27 1.87
CA ALA A 122 -12.72 -1.30 1.89
C ALA A 122 -13.26 -0.98 3.28
N GLY A 123 -14.32 -0.17 3.33
CA GLY A 123 -14.93 0.29 4.57
C GLY A 123 -14.07 1.28 5.35
N LYS A 124 -14.27 1.31 6.68
CA LYS A 124 -13.47 2.15 7.57
C LYS A 124 -12.10 1.50 7.82
N PHE A 125 -11.10 2.33 8.04
CA PHE A 125 -9.74 1.89 8.36
C PHE A 125 -9.09 2.82 9.40
N GLU A 126 -8.11 2.29 10.10
CA GLU A 126 -7.10 3.05 10.82
C GLU A 126 -5.77 2.93 10.07
N TYR A 127 -4.83 3.83 10.30
CA TYR A 127 -3.52 3.76 9.67
C TYR A 127 -2.43 4.24 10.61
N VAL A 128 -1.22 3.74 10.37
CA VAL A 128 0.00 4.15 11.07
C VAL A 128 1.11 4.34 10.03
N TRP A 129 1.87 5.40 10.16
CA TRP A 129 2.97 5.72 9.27
C TRP A 129 4.08 6.45 10.04
N SER A 130 5.23 6.63 9.42
CA SER A 130 6.33 7.39 10.00
C SER A 130 6.74 8.55 9.08
N PRO A 131 6.91 9.76 9.61
CA PRO A 131 7.49 10.86 8.83
C PRO A 131 8.99 10.70 8.56
N THR A 132 9.68 9.80 9.26
CA THR A 132 11.14 9.64 9.22
C THR A 132 11.59 8.27 8.74
N VAL A 133 10.79 7.22 8.93
CA VAL A 133 11.10 5.84 8.52
C VAL A 133 10.40 5.56 7.19
N ILE A 134 11.17 5.29 6.14
CA ILE A 134 10.64 5.03 4.80
C ILE A 134 10.10 3.62 4.72
N ASP A 135 10.91 2.64 5.06
CA ASP A 135 10.58 1.22 5.24
C ASP A 135 11.27 0.74 6.50
N LEU A 136 10.51 0.18 7.45
CA LEU A 136 11.07 -0.17 8.74
C LEU A 136 12.17 -1.24 8.62
N TYR A 137 12.00 -2.21 7.72
CA TYR A 137 13.01 -3.25 7.54
C TYR A 137 14.30 -2.66 6.97
N ASP A 138 14.20 -1.93 5.87
CA ASP A 138 15.37 -1.33 5.22
C ASP A 138 16.08 -0.33 6.14
N ASP A 139 15.31 0.51 6.83
CA ASP A 139 15.85 1.52 7.73
C ASP A 139 16.50 0.91 8.99
N MET A 140 16.00 -0.22 9.50
CA MET A 140 16.60 -0.96 10.62
C MET A 140 17.95 -1.59 10.25
N PHE A 141 18.15 -1.91 8.96
CA PHE A 141 19.38 -2.56 8.48
C PHE A 141 20.30 -1.61 7.71
N ASP A 142 19.87 -0.38 7.42
CA ASP A 142 20.70 0.64 6.82
C ASP A 142 21.57 1.31 7.88
N LYS A 143 22.87 1.03 7.82
CA LYS A 143 23.91 1.59 8.72
C LYS A 143 23.89 3.11 8.85
N SER A 144 23.38 3.81 7.84
CA SER A 144 23.38 5.27 7.78
C SER A 144 22.17 5.93 8.42
N LYS A 145 21.07 5.18 8.62
CA LYS A 145 19.77 5.76 8.99
C LYS A 145 19.31 5.47 10.41
N LEU A 146 19.68 4.32 10.96
CA LEU A 146 19.33 3.91 12.31
C LEU A 146 20.58 3.56 13.10
N ASP A 147 21.39 4.57 13.38
CA ASP A 147 22.63 4.49 14.18
C ASP A 147 22.44 3.69 15.48
N PHE A 148 21.23 3.63 16.01
CA PHE A 148 21.02 3.02 17.31
C PHE A 148 21.08 1.47 17.30
N LEU A 149 20.77 0.76 16.21
CA LEU A 149 20.99 -0.69 16.14
C LEU A 149 22.46 -1.04 15.90
N TYR A 150 23.18 -0.17 15.21
CA TYR A 150 24.60 -0.32 14.95
C TYR A 150 25.49 0.22 16.08
N TYR A 151 25.09 1.30 16.73
CA TYR A 151 25.87 1.93 17.80
C TYR A 151 26.07 1.02 19.02
N TYR A 152 25.12 0.10 19.25
CA TYR A 152 25.15 -0.77 20.42
C TYR A 152 25.75 -2.17 20.17
N ALA A 153 26.27 -2.43 18.95
CA ALA A 153 26.95 -3.69 18.69
C ALA A 153 28.20 -3.52 17.79
N PRO A 154 29.16 -2.70 18.20
CA PRO A 154 30.30 -2.32 17.36
C PRO A 154 31.23 -3.47 16.98
N GLU A 155 31.15 -4.62 17.65
CA GLU A 155 32.11 -5.72 17.47
C GLU A 155 31.62 -6.88 16.58
N LYS A 156 30.39 -6.84 16.10
CA LYS A 156 29.83 -7.95 15.30
C LYS A 156 29.26 -7.46 13.99
N GLU A 157 29.96 -7.65 12.90
CA GLU A 157 29.46 -7.41 11.52
C GLU A 157 28.16 -8.17 11.14
N LYS A 158 27.57 -8.94 12.06
CA LYS A 158 26.39 -9.78 11.87
C LYS A 158 25.22 -9.48 12.81
N VAL A 159 25.19 -8.33 13.42
CA VAL A 159 24.31 -8.04 14.58
C VAL A 159 22.84 -7.91 14.24
N ALA A 160 22.50 -7.59 13.03
CA ALA A 160 21.15 -7.17 12.69
C ALA A 160 20.12 -8.30 12.50
N TYR A 161 20.49 -9.56 12.62
CA TYR A 161 19.60 -10.67 12.25
C TYR A 161 18.87 -11.33 13.42
N SER A 162 19.23 -11.04 14.65
CA SER A 162 18.55 -11.64 15.80
C SER A 162 18.46 -10.68 16.98
N ILE A 163 17.23 -10.46 17.46
CA ILE A 163 16.96 -9.71 18.68
C ILE A 163 17.57 -10.37 19.93
N GLN A 164 17.88 -11.66 19.84
CA GLN A 164 18.53 -12.45 20.90
C GLN A 164 19.96 -11.96 21.19
N ASP A 165 20.53 -11.16 20.27
CA ASP A 165 21.85 -10.58 20.41
C ASP A 165 21.82 -9.19 21.08
N LEU A 166 20.63 -8.62 21.34
CA LEU A 166 20.48 -7.33 22.01
C LEU A 166 20.36 -7.50 23.53
N THR A 167 20.97 -6.60 24.28
CA THR A 167 20.74 -6.49 25.73
C THR A 167 19.36 -5.90 26.02
N GLU A 168 18.84 -6.09 27.24
CA GLU A 168 17.56 -5.51 27.67
C GLU A 168 17.56 -3.98 27.52
N GLU A 169 18.64 -3.30 27.87
CA GLU A 169 18.80 -1.84 27.73
C GLU A 169 18.74 -1.40 26.27
N GLN A 170 19.34 -2.17 25.36
CA GLN A 170 19.27 -1.91 23.92
C GLN A 170 17.85 -2.09 23.38
N ILE A 171 17.13 -3.11 23.85
CA ILE A 171 15.73 -3.33 23.49
C ILE A 171 14.85 -2.18 23.99
N GLU A 172 15.01 -1.74 25.22
CA GLU A 172 14.27 -0.60 25.79
C GLU A 172 14.54 0.70 25.02
N THR A 173 15.79 0.94 24.65
CA THR A 173 16.17 2.11 23.84
C THR A 173 15.53 2.05 22.45
N LEU A 174 15.57 0.89 21.80
CA LEU A 174 14.91 0.66 20.50
C LEU A 174 13.40 0.92 20.58
N ILE A 175 12.74 0.37 21.62
CA ILE A 175 11.30 0.56 21.86
C ILE A 175 10.98 2.04 21.98
N LYS A 176 11.70 2.75 22.86
CA LYS A 176 11.48 4.19 23.12
C LYS A 176 11.65 5.04 21.85
N ASN A 177 12.68 4.76 21.07
CA ASN A 177 12.95 5.49 19.84
C ASN A 177 11.86 5.25 18.79
N LEU A 178 11.50 4.00 18.53
CA LEU A 178 10.50 3.66 17.53
C LEU A 178 9.08 4.13 17.91
N GLN A 179 8.70 4.12 19.20
CA GLN A 179 7.41 4.63 19.67
C GLN A 179 7.20 6.10 19.29
N ASN A 180 8.26 6.91 19.26
CA ASN A 180 8.19 8.32 18.92
C ASN A 180 8.32 8.62 17.42
N MET A 181 8.65 7.61 16.60
CA MET A 181 8.81 7.78 15.15
C MET A 181 7.55 7.53 14.35
N TYR A 182 6.50 6.97 14.96
CA TYR A 182 5.28 6.59 14.27
C TYR A 182 4.08 7.38 14.78
N GLN A 183 3.13 7.63 13.87
CA GLN A 183 1.91 8.39 14.16
C GLN A 183 0.72 7.85 13.36
N SER A 184 -0.51 8.21 13.78
CA SER A 184 -1.76 7.81 13.13
C SER A 184 -2.60 9.01 12.65
N ASP A 185 -1.98 10.15 12.48
CA ASP A 185 -2.56 11.39 12.00
C ASP A 185 -1.87 11.91 10.73
N ASP A 186 -2.32 13.06 10.23
CA ASP A 186 -1.83 13.69 9.01
C ASP A 186 -1.80 12.77 7.78
N PHE A 187 -2.96 12.21 7.42
CA PHE A 187 -3.12 11.35 6.25
C PHE A 187 -2.58 11.97 4.95
N LYS A 188 -2.68 13.30 4.81
CA LYS A 188 -2.12 14.02 3.68
C LYS A 188 -0.61 13.84 3.56
N MET A 189 0.10 14.04 4.65
CA MET A 189 1.55 13.86 4.68
C MET A 189 1.92 12.39 4.52
N ALA A 190 1.18 11.46 5.14
CA ALA A 190 1.37 10.03 4.94
C ALA A 190 1.33 9.66 3.45
N VAL A 191 0.29 10.10 2.73
CA VAL A 191 0.16 9.81 1.29
C VAL A 191 1.25 10.50 0.46
N ARG A 192 1.72 11.69 0.85
CA ARG A 192 2.76 12.45 0.12
C ARG A 192 4.17 12.00 0.38
N SER A 193 4.44 11.42 1.53
CA SER A 193 5.80 11.09 2.00
C SER A 193 6.50 10.01 1.18
N GLU A 194 5.75 9.18 0.44
CA GLU A 194 6.27 7.98 -0.23
C GLU A 194 6.79 6.89 0.74
N HIS A 195 6.54 7.07 2.03
CA HIS A 195 6.86 6.11 3.06
C HIS A 195 5.84 4.97 3.13
N GLU A 196 6.19 3.89 3.81
CA GLU A 196 5.29 2.79 4.09
C GLU A 196 4.18 3.25 5.06
N ILE A 197 2.93 2.97 4.69
CA ILE A 197 1.76 3.20 5.52
C ILE A 197 1.15 1.83 5.82
N SER A 198 0.94 1.52 7.09
CA SER A 198 0.23 0.32 7.52
C SER A 198 -1.23 0.64 7.76
N PHE A 199 -2.12 -0.14 7.16
CA PHE A 199 -3.58 0.00 7.26
C PHE A 199 -4.18 -1.13 8.09
N LYS A 200 -5.01 -0.77 9.06
CA LYS A 200 -5.92 -1.69 9.75
C LYS A 200 -7.26 -1.65 9.02
N CYS A 201 -7.49 -2.62 8.16
CA CYS A 201 -8.73 -2.82 7.42
C CYS A 201 -8.99 -4.31 7.24
N ASP A 202 -10.25 -4.75 7.27
CA ASP A 202 -10.61 -6.16 7.14
C ASP A 202 -10.40 -6.66 5.71
N LYS A 203 -10.75 -5.83 4.75
CA LYS A 203 -10.68 -6.13 3.33
C LYS A 203 -10.11 -4.95 2.55
N TYR A 204 -9.54 -5.25 1.40
CA TYR A 204 -9.03 -4.24 0.48
C TYR A 204 -9.06 -4.75 -0.96
N TYR A 205 -9.19 -3.82 -1.88
CA TYR A 205 -9.03 -4.09 -3.30
C TYR A 205 -7.60 -3.78 -3.74
N ILE A 206 -7.09 -4.61 -4.64
CA ILE A 206 -5.94 -4.29 -5.48
C ILE A 206 -6.44 -4.21 -6.91
N VAL A 207 -6.08 -3.15 -7.62
CA VAL A 207 -6.51 -2.87 -8.99
C VAL A 207 -5.29 -2.73 -9.88
N ASN A 208 -5.30 -3.44 -11.00
CA ASN A 208 -4.19 -3.36 -11.94
C ASN A 208 -4.09 -1.94 -12.52
N ARG A 209 -2.94 -1.30 -12.35
CA ARG A 209 -2.69 0.08 -12.82
C ARG A 209 -2.60 0.18 -14.35
N PHE A 210 -2.35 -0.94 -15.00
CA PHE A 210 -2.26 -1.05 -16.46
C PHE A 210 -3.52 -1.69 -17.06
N MET A 211 -4.65 -1.60 -16.38
CA MET A 211 -5.91 -2.17 -16.85
C MET A 211 -6.32 -1.60 -18.19
N THR A 212 -6.11 -0.29 -18.39
CA THR A 212 -6.20 0.43 -19.66
C THR A 212 -5.11 1.51 -19.72
N ASP A 213 -4.85 2.06 -20.89
CA ASP A 213 -4.00 3.23 -21.04
C ASP A 213 -4.59 4.39 -20.19
N ASP A 214 -3.70 5.11 -19.52
CA ASP A 214 -4.06 6.23 -18.64
C ASP A 214 -5.02 5.92 -17.47
N PHE A 215 -5.32 4.63 -17.18
CA PHE A 215 -6.26 4.24 -16.11
C PHE A 215 -5.93 4.90 -14.75
N GLU A 216 -4.67 4.99 -14.42
CA GLU A 216 -4.21 5.63 -13.18
C GLU A 216 -4.56 7.12 -13.13
N LYS A 217 -4.36 7.83 -14.24
CA LYS A 217 -4.75 9.24 -14.38
C LYS A 217 -6.27 9.42 -14.35
N TYR A 218 -6.98 8.48 -14.96
CA TYR A 218 -8.45 8.46 -14.93
C TYR A 218 -8.96 8.31 -13.50
N MET A 219 -8.40 7.37 -12.72
CA MET A 219 -8.75 7.21 -11.32
C MET A 219 -8.44 8.44 -10.47
N LEU A 220 -7.30 9.09 -10.68
CA LEU A 220 -6.96 10.35 -10.01
C LEU A 220 -7.99 11.43 -10.32
N ASP A 221 -8.38 11.57 -11.59
CA ASP A 221 -9.37 12.55 -12.02
C ASP A 221 -10.73 12.30 -11.36
N LEU A 222 -11.22 11.07 -11.37
CA LEU A 222 -12.48 10.71 -10.72
C LEU A 222 -12.48 10.94 -9.21
N ILE A 223 -11.33 10.72 -8.56
CA ILE A 223 -11.21 10.92 -7.12
C ILE A 223 -11.16 12.41 -6.78
N TYR A 224 -10.35 13.19 -7.46
CA TYR A 224 -10.08 14.58 -7.06
C TYR A 224 -10.93 15.62 -7.78
N HIS A 225 -11.55 15.26 -8.92
CA HIS A 225 -12.39 16.13 -9.75
C HIS A 225 -13.72 15.47 -10.11
N PRO A 226 -14.55 15.03 -9.14
CA PRO A 226 -15.74 14.20 -9.37
C PRO A 226 -16.81 14.92 -10.22
N GLU A 227 -16.81 16.27 -10.23
CA GLU A 227 -17.77 17.09 -10.96
C GLU A 227 -17.32 17.38 -12.40
N SER A 228 -16.10 17.00 -12.77
CA SER A 228 -15.58 17.25 -14.11
C SER A 228 -15.64 16.00 -14.98
N GLU A 229 -15.89 16.20 -16.26
CA GLU A 229 -15.72 15.12 -17.22
C GLU A 229 -14.23 14.82 -17.36
N SER A 230 -13.81 13.60 -17.03
CA SER A 230 -12.39 13.26 -17.06
C SER A 230 -11.83 13.27 -18.48
N LYS A 231 -10.78 14.04 -18.70
CA LYS A 231 -10.02 14.07 -19.97
C LYS A 231 -9.21 12.82 -20.23
N TYR A 232 -9.01 11.99 -19.20
CA TYR A 232 -8.27 10.73 -19.26
C TYR A 232 -9.18 9.51 -19.37
N ASN A 233 -10.49 9.70 -19.66
CA ASN A 233 -11.37 8.57 -19.88
C ASN A 233 -10.81 7.70 -21.03
N PRO A 234 -10.38 6.45 -20.75
CA PRO A 234 -9.73 5.60 -21.73
C PRO A 234 -10.68 5.07 -22.82
N PHE A 235 -11.98 5.40 -22.71
CA PHE A 235 -13.03 4.98 -23.65
C PHE A 235 -13.58 6.16 -24.48
N LYS A 236 -13.00 7.33 -24.41
CA LYS A 236 -13.25 8.49 -25.25
C LYS A 236 -12.11 8.74 -26.22
#